data_61e4379fab463370d7b0c681d3c8fb99
#
_entry.id   61e4379fab463370d7b0c681d3c8fb99
#
_cell.length_a   1.000
_cell.length_b   1.000
_cell.length_c   1.000
_cell.angle_alpha   90.00
_cell.angle_beta   90.00
_cell.angle_gamma   90.00
#
_symmetry.space_group_name_H-M   'P 1'
#
loop_
_entity.id
_entity.type
_entity.pdbx_description
1 polymer ?
#
loop_
_entity_poly.entity_id
_entity_poly.type
_entity_poly.pdbx_seq_one_letter_code
_entity_poly.pdbx_strand_id
1 'polypeptide(L)'
;MKKSRINNYKSLVTGLLLVGFAIAHSIWPQRVSLDWPTVALVIVGVLLCFSRRAMALLPYLKRLKVGEAEIELQEKLSDLRANVEQIEEEVPHRRAHTSVDRIVDTTVESTILDLATKDKEAAVVRLAIELEKEMVLLCRKLGIEPQGTTWRELVNSLAGNKIIEPPLARALIEFRDVRNQVIHSGVRGPVQESMLTRTLDDGLQLLRLLKISAR
;
A
#
# COMPACT_ATOMS: atom_id res chain seq x y z
N MET A 1 14.12 -40.78 -5.00
CA MET A 1 12.95 -40.35 -4.21
C MET A 1 12.72 -41.06 -2.86
N LYS A 2 13.57 -41.98 -2.40
CA LYS A 2 13.37 -42.77 -1.14
C LYS A 2 13.88 -42.09 0.14
N LYS A 3 14.81 -41.13 0.04
CA LYS A 3 15.48 -40.47 1.18
C LYS A 3 14.61 -39.44 1.95
N SER A 4 13.60 -38.87 1.31
CA SER A 4 12.73 -37.84 1.96
C SER A 4 11.69 -38.45 2.92
N ARG A 5 11.23 -39.68 2.68
CA ARG A 5 10.24 -40.34 3.56
C ARG A 5 10.84 -40.73 4.92
N ILE A 6 12.11 -41.14 4.99
CA ILE A 6 12.74 -41.57 6.23
C ILE A 6 12.95 -40.43 7.22
N ASN A 7 13.21 -39.19 6.72
CA ASN A 7 13.38 -38.03 7.59
C ASN A 7 12.06 -37.55 8.22
N ASN A 8 10.92 -37.79 7.54
CA ASN A 8 9.62 -37.39 8.07
C ASN A 8 9.17 -38.28 9.25
N TYR A 9 9.51 -39.58 9.23
CA TYR A 9 9.21 -40.49 10.32
C TYR A 9 9.98 -40.13 11.59
N LYS A 10 11.27 -39.78 11.47
CA LYS A 10 12.09 -39.41 12.63
C LYS A 10 11.55 -38.21 13.36
N SER A 11 11.12 -37.16 12.64
CA SER A 11 10.55 -35.96 13.26
C SER A 11 9.19 -36.20 13.93
N LEU A 12 8.38 -37.09 13.35
CA LEU A 12 7.09 -37.48 13.90
C LEU A 12 7.24 -38.34 15.16
N VAL A 13 8.17 -39.26 15.17
CA VAL A 13 8.49 -40.09 16.35
C VAL A 13 9.06 -39.22 17.48
N THR A 14 9.94 -38.27 17.18
CA THR A 14 10.47 -37.34 18.20
C THR A 14 9.36 -36.45 18.78
N GLY A 15 8.45 -35.94 17.97
CA GLY A 15 7.31 -35.17 18.46
C GLY A 15 6.36 -35.97 19.36
N LEU A 16 6.08 -37.24 18.99
CA LEU A 16 5.25 -38.17 19.77
C LEU A 16 5.90 -38.53 21.11
N LEU A 17 7.22 -38.74 21.14
CA LEU A 17 7.95 -38.95 22.36
C LEU A 17 7.91 -37.78 23.32
N LEU A 18 8.03 -36.55 22.80
CA LEU A 18 7.95 -35.32 23.62
C LEU A 18 6.54 -35.12 24.21
N VAL A 19 5.49 -35.36 23.42
CA VAL A 19 4.10 -35.29 23.90
C VAL A 19 3.86 -36.39 24.93
N GLY A 20 4.33 -37.62 24.68
CA GLY A 20 4.22 -38.73 25.65
C GLY A 20 4.93 -38.41 26.96
N PHE A 21 6.09 -37.78 26.93
CA PHE A 21 6.82 -37.35 28.12
C PHE A 21 6.07 -36.24 28.90
N ALA A 22 5.48 -35.27 28.21
CA ALA A 22 4.66 -34.23 28.83
C ALA A 22 3.42 -34.79 29.52
N ILE A 23 2.76 -35.78 28.90
CA ILE A 23 1.60 -36.48 29.48
C ILE A 23 2.03 -37.30 30.71
N ALA A 24 3.16 -38.03 30.63
CA ALA A 24 3.70 -38.81 31.73
C ALA A 24 4.04 -37.91 32.95
N HIS A 25 4.60 -36.75 32.73
CA HIS A 25 4.87 -35.76 33.77
C HIS A 25 3.56 -35.25 34.42
N SER A 26 2.54 -35.00 33.60
CA SER A 26 1.24 -34.53 34.13
C SER A 26 0.53 -35.58 35.04
N ILE A 27 0.74 -36.87 34.74
CA ILE A 27 0.11 -37.98 35.49
C ILE A 27 0.97 -38.39 36.74
N TRP A 28 2.32 -38.31 36.62
CA TRP A 28 3.22 -38.71 37.73
C TRP A 28 4.25 -37.60 38.05
N PRO A 29 3.81 -36.48 38.60
CA PRO A 29 4.72 -35.33 38.83
C PRO A 29 5.81 -35.64 39.86
N GLN A 30 5.60 -36.61 40.74
CA GLN A 30 6.61 -36.98 41.76
C GLN A 30 7.75 -37.88 41.23
N ARG A 31 7.60 -38.49 40.05
CA ARG A 31 8.60 -39.40 39.46
C ARG A 31 9.34 -38.75 38.27
N VAL A 32 8.78 -37.69 37.73
CA VAL A 32 9.36 -36.96 36.57
C VAL A 32 9.51 -35.52 36.97
N SER A 33 10.70 -35.15 37.46
CA SER A 33 11.01 -33.72 37.71
C SER A 33 11.27 -33.01 36.38
N LEU A 34 10.49 -32.00 36.09
CA LEU A 34 10.73 -31.10 34.96
C LEU A 34 11.45 -29.85 35.47
N ASP A 35 12.77 -29.88 35.35
CA ASP A 35 13.58 -28.70 35.57
C ASP A 35 13.39 -27.71 34.40
N TRP A 36 13.53 -26.43 34.67
CA TRP A 36 13.43 -25.37 33.65
C TRP A 36 14.25 -25.64 32.38
N PRO A 37 15.48 -26.16 32.44
CA PRO A 37 16.24 -26.54 31.26
C PRO A 37 15.55 -27.62 30.40
N THR A 38 14.86 -28.58 31.00
CA THR A 38 14.14 -29.64 30.30
C THR A 38 12.92 -29.09 29.57
N VAL A 39 12.19 -28.20 30.19
CA VAL A 39 11.05 -27.47 29.56
C VAL A 39 11.55 -26.65 28.37
N ALA A 40 12.64 -25.93 28.52
CA ALA A 40 13.25 -25.14 27.43
C ALA A 40 13.67 -26.02 26.26
N LEU A 41 14.29 -27.19 26.51
CA LEU A 41 14.68 -28.17 25.50
C LEU A 41 13.47 -28.74 24.75
N VAL A 42 12.36 -29.01 25.44
CA VAL A 42 11.12 -29.48 24.83
C VAL A 42 10.55 -28.41 23.92
N ILE A 43 10.50 -27.16 24.38
CA ILE A 43 9.99 -26.03 23.57
C ILE A 43 10.85 -25.86 22.32
N VAL A 44 12.18 -25.87 22.44
CA VAL A 44 13.10 -25.78 21.30
C VAL A 44 12.91 -26.97 20.35
N GLY A 45 12.75 -28.18 20.86
CA GLY A 45 12.49 -29.38 20.05
C GLY A 45 11.18 -29.28 19.27
N VAL A 46 10.11 -28.81 19.90
CA VAL A 46 8.81 -28.56 19.26
C VAL A 46 8.96 -27.48 18.18
N LEU A 47 9.62 -26.36 18.48
CA LEU A 47 9.87 -25.28 17.52
C LEU A 47 10.69 -25.77 16.32
N LEU A 48 11.70 -26.59 16.52
CA LEU A 48 12.51 -27.18 15.44
C LEU A 48 11.70 -28.17 14.59
N CYS A 49 10.84 -28.98 15.20
CA CYS A 49 9.97 -29.90 14.47
C CYS A 49 8.91 -29.16 13.62
N PHE A 50 8.36 -28.07 14.15
CA PHE A 50 7.36 -27.28 13.45
C PHE A 50 7.97 -26.26 12.47
N SER A 51 9.21 -25.81 12.66
CA SER A 51 9.85 -24.80 11.83
C SER A 51 9.89 -25.17 10.35
N ARG A 52 10.15 -26.43 10.03
CA ARG A 52 10.15 -26.90 8.63
C ARG A 52 8.77 -26.90 8.00
N ARG A 53 7.72 -27.18 8.76
CA ARG A 53 6.32 -27.11 8.27
C ARG A 53 5.81 -25.68 8.27
N ALA A 54 6.18 -24.88 9.25
CA ALA A 54 5.90 -23.45 9.28
C ALA A 54 6.55 -22.71 8.10
N MET A 55 7.80 -23.02 7.78
CA MET A 55 8.46 -22.49 6.57
C MET A 55 7.77 -22.92 5.27
N ALA A 56 7.19 -24.12 5.20
CA ALA A 56 6.42 -24.56 4.04
C ALA A 56 5.07 -23.84 3.91
N LEU A 57 4.51 -23.32 5.03
CA LEU A 57 3.26 -22.55 5.06
C LEU A 57 3.49 -21.05 4.82
N LEU A 58 4.70 -20.54 5.07
CA LEU A 58 5.07 -19.14 4.84
C LEU A 58 4.70 -18.60 3.44
N PRO A 59 4.93 -19.32 2.33
CA PRO A 59 4.52 -18.88 1.00
C PRO A 59 3.00 -18.76 0.85
N TYR A 60 2.22 -19.63 1.53
CA TYR A 60 0.75 -19.58 1.50
C TYR A 60 0.22 -18.40 2.31
N LEU A 61 0.79 -18.14 3.50
CA LEU A 61 0.46 -16.96 4.31
C LEU A 61 0.81 -15.67 3.60
N LYS A 62 1.95 -15.64 2.90
CA LYS A 62 2.35 -14.48 2.10
C LYS A 62 1.39 -14.23 0.93
N ARG A 63 0.90 -15.30 0.28
CA ARG A 63 -0.10 -15.20 -0.81
C ARG A 63 -1.46 -14.70 -0.31
N LEU A 64 -1.93 -15.18 0.85
CA LEU A 64 -3.17 -14.70 1.46
C LEU A 64 -3.09 -13.20 1.78
N LYS A 65 -1.99 -12.77 2.41
CA LYS A 65 -1.78 -11.35 2.74
C LYS A 65 -1.67 -10.44 1.51
N VAL A 66 -1.09 -10.95 0.42
CA VAL A 66 -1.03 -10.22 -0.87
C VAL A 66 -2.41 -10.12 -1.49
N GLY A 67 -3.25 -11.17 -1.43
CA GLY A 67 -4.61 -11.14 -1.95
C GLY A 67 -5.52 -10.16 -1.21
N GLU A 68 -5.43 -10.10 0.13
CA GLU A 68 -6.16 -9.10 0.92
C GLU A 68 -5.73 -7.66 0.57
N ALA A 69 -4.42 -7.42 0.46
CA ALA A 69 -3.88 -6.11 0.07
C ALA A 69 -4.30 -5.72 -1.36
N GLU A 70 -4.45 -6.68 -2.27
CA GLU A 70 -4.90 -6.45 -3.63
C GLU A 70 -6.37 -6.02 -3.67
N ILE A 71 -7.24 -6.68 -2.90
CA ILE A 71 -8.67 -6.33 -2.81
C ILE A 71 -8.84 -4.93 -2.22
N GLU A 72 -8.17 -4.65 -1.10
CA GLU A 72 -8.20 -3.32 -0.45
C GLU A 72 -7.73 -2.21 -1.41
N LEU A 73 -6.69 -2.49 -2.19
CA LEU A 73 -6.14 -1.53 -3.14
C LEU A 73 -7.10 -1.30 -4.33
N GLN A 74 -7.78 -2.35 -4.81
CA GLN A 74 -8.80 -2.19 -5.88
C GLN A 74 -9.98 -1.35 -5.40
N GLU A 75 -10.43 -1.54 -4.16
CA GLU A 75 -11.50 -0.75 -3.56
C GLU A 75 -11.10 0.74 -3.50
N LYS A 76 -9.91 1.04 -2.97
CA LYS A 76 -9.39 2.41 -2.91
C LYS A 76 -9.21 3.06 -4.28
N LEU A 77 -8.78 2.30 -5.30
CA LEU A 77 -8.70 2.78 -6.68
C LEU A 77 -10.07 3.10 -7.26
N SER A 78 -11.09 2.30 -6.92
CA SER A 78 -12.46 2.57 -7.37
C SER A 78 -13.03 3.83 -6.71
N ASP A 79 -12.75 4.06 -5.42
CA ASP A 79 -13.17 5.25 -4.68
C ASP A 79 -12.47 6.51 -5.21
N LEU A 80 -11.16 6.44 -5.45
CA LEU A 80 -10.39 7.51 -6.06
C LEU A 80 -11.00 7.91 -7.40
N ARG A 81 -11.30 6.94 -8.26
CA ARG A 81 -11.88 7.19 -9.57
C ARG A 81 -13.27 7.80 -9.48
N ALA A 82 -14.13 7.30 -8.58
CA ALA A 82 -15.46 7.87 -8.37
C ALA A 82 -15.39 9.34 -7.92
N ASN A 83 -14.45 9.67 -7.02
CA ASN A 83 -14.22 11.05 -6.59
C ASN A 83 -13.70 11.93 -7.73
N VAL A 84 -12.82 11.41 -8.59
CA VAL A 84 -12.31 12.15 -9.77
C VAL A 84 -13.41 12.37 -10.80
N GLU A 85 -14.24 11.36 -11.10
CA GLU A 85 -15.38 11.47 -12.02
C GLU A 85 -16.43 12.47 -11.49
N GLN A 86 -16.73 12.46 -10.19
CA GLN A 86 -17.63 13.44 -9.57
C GLN A 86 -17.14 14.88 -9.77
N ILE A 87 -15.84 15.11 -9.62
CA ILE A 87 -15.26 16.44 -9.82
C ILE A 87 -15.40 16.86 -11.29
N GLU A 88 -15.24 15.95 -12.25
CA GLU A 88 -15.40 16.26 -13.67
C GLU A 88 -16.83 16.63 -14.02
N GLU A 89 -17.83 16.01 -13.42
CA GLU A 89 -19.23 16.36 -13.63
C GLU A 89 -19.57 17.76 -13.07
N GLU A 90 -18.94 18.16 -11.97
CA GLU A 90 -19.16 19.47 -11.35
C GLU A 90 -18.41 20.62 -12.07
N VAL A 91 -17.31 20.34 -12.74
CA VAL A 91 -16.46 21.34 -13.44
C VAL A 91 -17.03 21.88 -14.76
N PRO A 92 -17.91 21.21 -15.56
CA PRO A 92 -18.43 21.75 -16.82
C PRO A 92 -19.10 23.09 -16.68
N HIS A 93 -19.75 23.37 -15.56
CA HIS A 93 -20.43 24.67 -15.36
C HIS A 93 -19.46 25.85 -15.19
N ARG A 94 -18.21 25.62 -14.81
CA ARG A 94 -17.17 26.67 -14.76
C ARG A 94 -16.39 26.82 -16.09
N ARG A 95 -16.32 25.78 -16.93
CA ARG A 95 -15.60 25.83 -18.22
C ARG A 95 -16.29 26.66 -19.29
N ALA A 96 -17.61 26.91 -19.18
CA ALA A 96 -18.36 27.66 -20.16
C ALA A 96 -17.96 29.15 -20.26
N HIS A 97 -17.18 29.68 -19.31
CA HIS A 97 -16.79 31.10 -19.28
C HIS A 97 -15.28 31.35 -19.51
N THR A 98 -14.45 30.35 -19.72
CA THR A 98 -13.01 30.59 -19.92
C THR A 98 -12.49 29.80 -21.11
N SER A 99 -12.78 30.28 -22.31
CA SER A 99 -12.07 29.89 -23.54
C SER A 99 -10.74 30.65 -23.63
N VAL A 100 -9.82 30.39 -22.73
CA VAL A 100 -8.45 30.94 -22.82
C VAL A 100 -7.45 29.86 -22.52
N ASP A 101 -6.68 29.54 -23.57
CA ASP A 101 -5.36 28.90 -23.62
C ASP A 101 -5.07 27.74 -22.67
N ARG A 102 -5.24 26.56 -23.24
CA ARG A 102 -4.57 25.33 -22.84
C ARG A 102 -3.04 25.44 -23.00
N ILE A 103 -2.40 26.27 -22.22
CA ILE A 103 -1.01 26.05 -21.87
C ILE A 103 -1.04 25.29 -20.54
N VAL A 104 -1.61 24.10 -20.57
CA VAL A 104 -1.21 23.04 -19.64
C VAL A 104 0.28 22.88 -19.89
N ASP A 105 1.06 22.89 -18.83
CA ASP A 105 2.51 22.70 -18.92
C ASP A 105 2.77 21.28 -19.47
N THR A 106 2.65 21.18 -20.82
CA THR A 106 2.76 19.94 -21.58
C THR A 106 4.11 19.27 -21.32
N THR A 107 5.10 20.04 -20.87
CA THR A 107 6.46 19.59 -20.58
C THR A 107 6.49 18.67 -19.35
N VAL A 108 5.75 18.98 -18.27
CA VAL A 108 5.73 18.14 -17.05
C VAL A 108 4.95 16.86 -17.31
N GLU A 109 3.78 16.96 -17.93
CA GLU A 109 2.98 15.77 -18.26
C GLU A 109 3.70 14.84 -19.23
N SER A 110 4.31 15.39 -20.31
CA SER A 110 5.09 14.59 -21.26
C SER A 110 6.30 13.92 -20.60
N THR A 111 6.98 14.60 -19.68
CA THR A 111 8.10 14.02 -18.93
C THR A 111 7.64 12.85 -18.04
N ILE A 112 6.47 12.98 -17.38
CA ILE A 112 5.91 11.90 -16.56
C ILE A 112 5.50 10.72 -17.44
N LEU A 113 4.85 10.98 -18.59
CA LEU A 113 4.46 9.94 -19.54
C LEU A 113 5.66 9.23 -20.16
N ASP A 114 6.71 9.96 -20.54
CA ASP A 114 7.96 9.37 -21.02
C ASP A 114 8.63 8.49 -19.95
N LEU A 115 8.58 8.93 -18.69
CA LEU A 115 9.07 8.12 -17.58
C LEU A 115 8.24 6.87 -17.39
N ALA A 116 6.91 6.96 -17.55
CA ALA A 116 5.98 5.83 -17.41
C ALA A 116 6.20 4.73 -18.46
N THR A 117 6.73 5.06 -19.62
CA THR A 117 7.12 4.05 -20.64
C THR A 117 8.31 3.20 -20.21
N LYS A 118 9.14 3.71 -19.30
CA LYS A 118 10.38 3.08 -18.83
C LYS A 118 10.19 2.46 -17.43
N ASP A 119 9.57 3.21 -16.53
CA ASP A 119 9.36 2.85 -15.13
C ASP A 119 8.10 3.53 -14.60
N LYS A 120 7.01 2.77 -14.52
CA LYS A 120 5.72 3.27 -14.03
C LYS A 120 5.74 3.63 -12.55
N GLU A 121 6.50 2.91 -11.72
CA GLU A 121 6.63 3.23 -10.30
C GLU A 121 7.31 4.60 -10.13
N ALA A 122 8.41 4.82 -10.82
CA ALA A 122 9.11 6.09 -10.82
C ALA A 122 8.23 7.23 -11.36
N ALA A 123 7.39 6.97 -12.37
CA ALA A 123 6.45 7.95 -12.91
C ALA A 123 5.37 8.36 -11.89
N VAL A 124 4.80 7.40 -11.15
CA VAL A 124 3.83 7.66 -10.08
C VAL A 124 4.47 8.46 -8.94
N VAL A 125 5.70 8.12 -8.56
CA VAL A 125 6.45 8.90 -7.56
C VAL A 125 6.71 10.33 -8.05
N ARG A 126 7.13 10.48 -9.29
CA ARG A 126 7.37 11.80 -9.90
C ARG A 126 6.10 12.63 -9.94
N LEU A 127 4.98 12.04 -10.31
CA LEU A 127 3.68 12.69 -10.33
C LEU A 127 3.25 13.18 -8.93
N ALA A 128 3.47 12.36 -7.90
CA ALA A 128 3.20 12.76 -6.51
C ALA A 128 4.05 13.99 -6.10
N ILE A 129 5.31 14.04 -6.51
CA ILE A 129 6.18 15.19 -6.26
C ILE A 129 5.66 16.44 -6.97
N GLU A 130 5.18 16.32 -8.20
CA GLU A 130 4.63 17.47 -8.94
C GLU A 130 3.30 17.96 -8.32
N LEU A 131 2.43 17.06 -7.88
CA LEU A 131 1.22 17.42 -7.13
C LEU A 131 1.54 18.17 -5.84
N GLU A 132 2.53 17.69 -5.08
CA GLU A 132 2.98 18.36 -3.86
C GLU A 132 3.53 19.76 -4.12
N LYS A 133 4.36 19.90 -5.14
CA LYS A 133 4.89 21.21 -5.57
C LYS A 133 3.78 22.17 -5.95
N GLU A 134 2.78 21.71 -6.71
CA GLU A 134 1.66 22.55 -7.13
C GLU A 134 0.84 23.01 -5.92
N MET A 135 0.58 22.11 -4.95
CA MET A 135 -0.09 22.50 -3.69
C MET A 135 0.70 23.55 -2.90
N VAL A 136 2.02 23.40 -2.81
CA VAL A 136 2.89 24.39 -2.15
C VAL A 136 2.88 25.72 -2.88
N LEU A 137 2.93 25.71 -4.22
CA LEU A 137 2.87 26.91 -5.04
C LEU A 137 1.53 27.64 -4.85
N LEU A 138 0.42 26.90 -4.80
CA LEU A 138 -0.91 27.44 -4.50
C LEU A 138 -0.95 28.11 -3.15
N CYS A 139 -0.50 27.45 -2.09
CA CYS A 139 -0.44 28.03 -0.76
C CYS A 139 0.35 29.34 -0.77
N ARG A 140 1.55 29.33 -1.37
CA ARG A 140 2.41 30.54 -1.45
C ARG A 140 1.75 31.69 -2.24
N LYS A 141 1.17 31.37 -3.41
CA LYS A 141 0.50 32.37 -4.27
C LYS A 141 -0.65 33.08 -3.57
N LEU A 142 -1.35 32.36 -2.69
CA LEU A 142 -2.51 32.85 -1.98
C LEU A 142 -2.19 33.36 -0.58
N GLY A 143 -0.92 33.39 -0.19
CA GLY A 143 -0.48 33.84 1.15
C GLY A 143 -0.97 32.92 2.28
N ILE A 144 -1.26 31.66 1.96
CA ILE A 144 -1.67 30.67 2.95
C ILE A 144 -0.42 30.06 3.57
N GLU A 145 -0.27 30.22 4.88
CA GLU A 145 0.74 29.47 5.62
C GLU A 145 0.17 28.10 6.01
N PRO A 146 0.64 26.99 5.40
CA PRO A 146 0.19 25.67 5.80
C PRO A 146 0.63 25.38 7.23
N GLN A 147 -0.24 24.77 8.04
CA GLN A 147 0.03 24.41 9.43
C GLN A 147 1.18 23.39 9.59
N GLY A 148 1.77 22.96 8.45
CA GLY A 148 2.90 22.05 8.35
C GLY A 148 3.26 21.80 6.89
N THR A 149 4.24 20.90 6.68
CA THR A 149 4.77 20.58 5.33
C THR A 149 4.32 19.21 4.81
N THR A 150 3.49 18.49 5.57
CA THR A 150 3.00 17.19 5.12
C THR A 150 1.91 17.34 4.06
N TRP A 151 1.80 16.35 3.19
CA TRP A 151 0.75 16.29 2.17
C TRP A 151 -0.66 16.57 2.72
N ARG A 152 -1.01 15.93 3.84
CA ARG A 152 -2.34 16.10 4.47
C ARG A 152 -2.56 17.53 4.98
N GLU A 153 -1.54 18.15 5.53
CA GLU A 153 -1.61 19.54 6.00
C GLU A 153 -1.77 20.53 4.85
N LEU A 154 -1.07 20.31 3.73
CA LEU A 154 -1.23 21.08 2.52
C LEU A 154 -2.67 21.00 1.98
N VAL A 155 -3.20 19.78 1.84
CA VAL A 155 -4.58 19.55 1.38
C VAL A 155 -5.57 20.20 2.33
N ASN A 156 -5.43 20.02 3.65
CA ASN A 156 -6.32 20.61 4.64
C ASN A 156 -6.27 22.15 4.62
N SER A 157 -5.10 22.73 4.43
CA SER A 157 -4.93 24.18 4.33
C SER A 157 -5.64 24.74 3.10
N LEU A 158 -5.51 24.07 1.94
CA LEU A 158 -6.19 24.49 0.72
C LEU A 158 -7.71 24.32 0.82
N ALA A 159 -8.19 23.20 1.39
CA ALA A 159 -9.62 22.96 1.58
C ALA A 159 -10.23 23.90 2.63
N GLY A 160 -9.56 24.13 3.75
CA GLY A 160 -10.01 25.03 4.81
C GLY A 160 -10.15 26.49 4.33
N ASN A 161 -9.30 26.89 3.38
CA ASN A 161 -9.38 28.21 2.74
C ASN A 161 -10.31 28.21 1.50
N LYS A 162 -11.04 27.12 1.22
CA LYS A 162 -11.98 26.97 0.10
C LYS A 162 -11.33 27.17 -1.29
N ILE A 163 -10.05 26.88 -1.41
CA ILE A 163 -9.30 26.94 -2.67
C ILE A 163 -9.56 25.71 -3.53
N ILE A 164 -9.66 24.56 -2.87
CA ILE A 164 -10.06 23.31 -3.49
C ILE A 164 -11.38 22.83 -2.88
N GLU A 165 -12.21 22.26 -3.73
CA GLU A 165 -13.48 21.68 -3.32
C GLU A 165 -13.27 20.39 -2.48
N PRO A 166 -14.22 20.04 -1.58
CA PRO A 166 -14.10 18.86 -0.74
C PRO A 166 -13.86 17.53 -1.51
N PRO A 167 -14.47 17.29 -2.68
CA PRO A 167 -14.16 16.10 -3.48
C PRO A 167 -12.69 16.05 -3.92
N LEU A 168 -12.15 17.18 -4.41
CA LEU A 168 -10.75 17.25 -4.83
C LEU A 168 -9.80 17.03 -3.65
N ALA A 169 -10.12 17.57 -2.47
CA ALA A 169 -9.33 17.34 -1.26
C ALA A 169 -9.30 15.86 -0.87
N ARG A 170 -10.45 15.16 -0.92
CA ARG A 170 -10.53 13.73 -0.67
C ARG A 170 -9.72 12.93 -1.68
N ALA A 171 -9.90 13.22 -2.97
CA ALA A 171 -9.18 12.52 -4.04
C ALA A 171 -7.65 12.68 -3.93
N LEU A 172 -7.15 13.86 -3.52
CA LEU A 172 -5.72 14.08 -3.25
C LEU A 172 -5.20 13.24 -2.08
N ILE A 173 -5.98 13.06 -1.01
CA ILE A 173 -5.61 12.22 0.13
C ILE A 173 -5.61 10.75 -0.28
N GLU A 174 -6.64 10.29 -0.99
CA GLU A 174 -6.76 8.91 -1.49
C GLU A 174 -5.64 8.58 -2.47
N PHE A 175 -5.31 9.48 -3.40
CA PHE A 175 -4.20 9.30 -4.32
C PHE A 175 -2.88 9.01 -3.57
N ARG A 176 -2.58 9.76 -2.51
CA ARG A 176 -1.40 9.51 -1.70
C ARG A 176 -1.41 8.13 -1.06
N ASP A 177 -2.56 7.72 -0.51
CA ASP A 177 -2.69 6.44 0.16
C ASP A 177 -2.58 5.27 -0.83
N VAL A 178 -3.24 5.37 -1.99
CA VAL A 178 -3.12 4.44 -3.12
C VAL A 178 -1.67 4.34 -3.60
N ARG A 179 -1.02 5.47 -3.87
CA ARG A 179 0.39 5.51 -4.31
C ARG A 179 1.30 4.80 -3.31
N ASN A 180 1.16 5.08 -2.02
CA ASN A 180 1.96 4.43 -1.00
C ASN A 180 1.71 2.91 -0.98
N GLN A 181 0.46 2.49 -1.10
CA GLN A 181 0.08 1.08 -1.10
C GLN A 181 0.60 0.36 -2.35
N VAL A 182 0.43 0.94 -3.55
CA VAL A 182 0.93 0.36 -4.81
C VAL A 182 2.45 0.15 -4.78
N ILE A 183 3.20 1.13 -4.26
CA ILE A 183 4.67 1.07 -4.20
C ILE A 183 5.14 0.08 -3.12
N HIS A 184 4.43 -0.03 -1.98
CA HIS A 184 4.89 -0.81 -0.83
C HIS A 184 4.17 -2.14 -0.63
N SER A 185 3.11 -2.45 -1.39
CA SER A 185 2.30 -3.68 -1.23
C SER A 185 3.07 -4.98 -1.48
N GLY A 186 4.18 -4.92 -2.22
CA GLY A 186 4.90 -6.10 -2.67
C GLY A 186 4.12 -6.95 -3.69
N VAL A 187 2.97 -6.47 -4.17
CA VAL A 187 2.26 -7.02 -5.34
C VAL A 187 3.16 -6.83 -6.56
N ARG A 188 3.31 -7.85 -7.37
CA ARG A 188 4.15 -7.80 -8.58
C ARG A 188 3.44 -8.44 -9.76
N GLY A 189 3.85 -8.06 -10.98
CA GLY A 189 3.33 -8.62 -12.21
C GLY A 189 2.19 -7.81 -12.83
N PRO A 190 1.34 -8.42 -13.68
CA PRO A 190 0.34 -7.70 -14.49
C PRO A 190 -0.67 -6.90 -13.66
N VAL A 191 -0.99 -7.37 -12.45
CA VAL A 191 -1.91 -6.68 -11.54
C VAL A 191 -1.31 -5.36 -11.07
N GLN A 192 -0.06 -5.37 -10.61
CA GLN A 192 0.65 -4.15 -10.24
C GLN A 192 0.75 -3.17 -11.40
N GLU A 193 1.05 -3.65 -12.60
CA GLU A 193 1.12 -2.84 -13.81
C GLU A 193 -0.19 -2.11 -14.12
N SER A 194 -1.32 -2.81 -14.01
CA SER A 194 -2.63 -2.21 -14.24
C SER A 194 -2.99 -1.17 -13.18
N MET A 195 -2.63 -1.43 -11.92
CA MET A 195 -2.82 -0.50 -10.80
C MET A 195 -1.98 0.76 -10.95
N LEU A 196 -0.70 0.62 -11.31
CA LEU A 196 0.20 1.75 -11.58
C LEU A 196 -0.32 2.61 -12.72
N THR A 197 -0.82 2.00 -13.80
CA THR A 197 -1.40 2.73 -14.94
C THR A 197 -2.61 3.56 -14.49
N ARG A 198 -3.55 2.96 -13.76
CA ARG A 198 -4.72 3.67 -13.23
C ARG A 198 -4.33 4.80 -12.28
N THR A 199 -3.43 4.53 -11.34
CA THR A 199 -2.95 5.54 -10.39
C THR A 199 -2.28 6.71 -11.14
N LEU A 200 -1.57 6.43 -12.23
CA LEU A 200 -0.97 7.47 -13.06
C LEU A 200 -2.02 8.32 -13.77
N ASP A 201 -3.03 7.69 -14.38
CA ASP A 201 -4.10 8.38 -15.10
C ASP A 201 -4.90 9.29 -14.15
N ASP A 202 -5.34 8.74 -13.01
CA ASP A 202 -6.10 9.50 -11.99
C ASP A 202 -5.25 10.65 -11.42
N GLY A 203 -3.97 10.40 -11.14
CA GLY A 203 -3.07 11.42 -10.62
C GLY A 203 -2.76 12.53 -11.62
N LEU A 204 -2.64 12.25 -12.92
CA LEU A 204 -2.51 13.27 -13.97
C LEU A 204 -3.76 14.15 -14.04
N GLN A 205 -4.92 13.54 -13.89
CA GLN A 205 -6.18 14.26 -13.84
C GLN A 205 -6.27 15.18 -12.63
N LEU A 206 -5.86 14.71 -11.44
CA LEU A 206 -5.76 15.54 -10.24
C LEU A 206 -4.80 16.72 -10.42
N LEU A 207 -3.67 16.51 -11.08
CA LEU A 207 -2.72 17.59 -11.37
C LEU A 207 -3.35 18.69 -12.26
N ARG A 208 -4.13 18.29 -13.26
CA ARG A 208 -4.87 19.23 -14.12
C ARG A 208 -5.92 20.01 -13.34
N LEU A 209 -6.71 19.31 -12.51
CA LEU A 209 -7.74 19.94 -11.69
C LEU A 209 -7.13 20.93 -10.70
N LEU A 210 -6.02 20.57 -10.07
CA LEU A 210 -5.31 21.44 -9.13
C LEU A 210 -4.78 22.71 -9.83
N LYS A 211 -4.20 22.57 -11.03
CA LYS A 211 -3.77 23.73 -11.86
C LYS A 211 -4.92 24.65 -12.29
N ILE A 212 -6.11 24.09 -12.50
CA ILE A 212 -7.33 24.90 -12.79
C ILE A 212 -7.75 25.68 -11.55
N SER A 213 -7.68 25.09 -10.37
CA SER A 213 -8.00 25.75 -9.09
C SER A 213 -7.02 26.89 -8.75
N ALA A 214 -5.83 26.89 -9.38
CA ALA A 214 -4.80 27.89 -9.21
C ALA A 214 -5.08 29.25 -9.92
N ARG A 215 -6.05 29.27 -10.80
CA ARG A 215 -6.39 30.44 -11.65
C ARG A 215 -7.55 31.23 -11.08
#